data_4e7e592c250778703c93c07ea05c94a2
#
_entry.id   4e7e592c250778703c93c07ea05c94a2
#
_cell.length_a   1.000
_cell.length_b   1.000
_cell.length_c   1.000
_cell.angle_alpha   90.00
_cell.angle_beta   90.00
_cell.angle_gamma   90.00
#
_symmetry.space_group_name_H-M   'P 1'
#
loop_
_entity.id
_entity.type
_entity.pdbx_description
1 polymer ?
#
loop_
_entity_poly.entity_id
_entity_poly.type
_entity_poly.pdbx_seq_one_letter_code
_entity_poly.pdbx_strand_id
1 'polypeptide(L)'
;MQKTINMKTVLTIPDLISCAHEFCEAENGVLREELYGVTDGKAVGTLVEHLFKIHLTERYDLTIGNSANGLDLPSVNTDIKVTSIKQPQSSCPYKDSKQKIYGLGYNLIVFVYKKVDDERVRKGRLDFLSCTFIESSRTADYQTTTGLLNIGMVQNVQPXXXX
;
A
#
# COMPACT_ATOMS: atom_id res chain seq x y z
N MET A 1 -10.80 31.89 -11.25
CA MET A 1 -10.57 31.51 -11.11
C MET A 1 -10.48 30.48 -10.87
N GLN A 2 -10.38 30.06 -10.68
CA GLN A 2 -10.25 29.19 -10.38
C GLN A 2 -10.47 28.07 -10.89
N LYS A 3 -10.82 27.78 -11.61
CA LYS A 3 -11.14 26.83 -12.25
C LYS A 3 -10.03 26.12 -12.66
N THR A 4 -9.21 26.59 -13.15
CA THR A 4 -8.07 25.92 -13.65
C THR A 4 -7.52 25.20 -12.51
N ILE A 5 -7.79 25.62 -11.39
CA ILE A 5 -7.32 24.99 -10.30
C ILE A 5 -7.70 23.62 -10.17
N ASN A 6 -8.73 23.22 -10.80
CA ASN A 6 -9.16 21.89 -10.66
C ASN A 6 -8.46 20.94 -11.55
N MET A 7 -7.56 21.41 -12.35
CA MET A 7 -6.91 20.49 -13.22
C MET A 7 -5.95 19.65 -12.44
N LYS A 8 -6.13 18.37 -12.44
CA LYS A 8 -5.26 17.46 -11.74
C LYS A 8 -4.29 16.85 -12.73
N THR A 9 -3.12 16.51 -12.24
CA THR A 9 -2.10 15.96 -13.12
C THR A 9 -2.10 14.45 -13.05
N VAL A 10 -1.35 13.85 -13.93
CA VAL A 10 -1.24 12.40 -13.96
C VAL A 10 -0.25 12.00 -12.87
N LEU A 11 -0.58 10.96 -12.15
CA LEU A 11 0.28 10.48 -11.10
C LEU A 11 1.53 9.85 -11.71
N THR A 12 2.67 10.15 -11.16
CA THR A 12 3.93 9.52 -11.57
C THR A 12 4.43 8.65 -10.44
N ILE A 13 5.39 7.79 -10.71
CA ILE A 13 5.91 6.91 -9.67
C ILE A 13 6.59 7.70 -8.55
N PRO A 14 7.44 8.68 -8.82
CA PRO A 14 7.99 9.45 -7.72
C PRO A 14 6.92 10.12 -6.87
N ASP A 15 5.86 10.61 -7.51
CA ASP A 15 4.77 11.22 -6.77
C ASP A 15 4.05 10.19 -5.93
N LEU A 16 3.88 9.00 -6.46
CA LEU A 16 3.22 7.94 -5.72
C LEU A 16 4.00 7.61 -4.45
N ILE A 17 5.30 7.49 -4.56
CA ILE A 17 6.12 7.14 -3.41
C ILE A 17 6.05 8.26 -2.36
N SER A 18 6.15 9.49 -2.82
CA SER A 18 6.08 10.61 -1.91
C SER A 18 4.73 10.68 -1.22
N CYS A 19 3.67 10.47 -1.95
CA CYS A 19 2.32 10.52 -1.38
C CYS A 19 2.10 9.37 -0.41
N ALA A 20 2.70 8.21 -0.68
CA ALA A 20 2.54 7.10 0.24
C ALA A 20 3.17 7.42 1.59
N HIS A 21 4.33 8.07 1.59
CA HIS A 21 4.95 8.45 2.84
C HIS A 21 4.13 9.52 3.55
N GLU A 22 3.62 10.49 2.79
CA GLU A 22 2.79 11.52 3.38
C GLU A 22 1.54 10.91 3.99
N PHE A 23 0.95 9.97 3.28
CA PHE A 23 -0.27 9.33 3.75
C PHE A 23 0.00 8.58 5.06
N CYS A 24 1.09 7.84 5.12
CA CYS A 24 1.40 7.09 6.32
C CYS A 24 1.62 8.04 7.49
N GLU A 25 2.31 9.14 7.26
CA GLU A 25 2.53 10.08 8.34
C GLU A 25 1.22 10.69 8.81
N ALA A 26 0.35 11.01 7.88
CA ALA A 26 -0.91 11.64 8.25
C ALA A 26 -1.84 10.67 8.94
N GLU A 27 -1.82 9.42 8.52
CA GLU A 27 -2.74 8.45 9.07
C GLU A 27 -2.26 7.82 10.37
N ASN A 28 -0.95 7.84 10.62
CA ASN A 28 -0.44 7.22 11.83
C ASN A 28 -1.12 7.83 13.05
N GLY A 29 -1.64 6.98 13.88
CA GLY A 29 -2.23 7.42 15.14
C GLY A 29 -3.64 7.96 15.05
N VAL A 30 -4.20 8.05 13.85
CA VAL A 30 -5.56 8.56 13.73
C VAL A 30 -6.53 7.52 14.26
N LEU A 31 -7.37 7.93 15.19
CA LEU A 31 -8.32 7.01 15.78
C LEU A 31 -9.59 6.98 14.94
N ARG A 32 -10.04 5.78 14.61
CA ARG A 32 -11.21 5.60 13.77
C ARG A 32 -12.17 4.60 14.39
N GLU A 33 -13.43 4.99 14.45
CA GLU A 33 -14.44 4.10 15.02
C GLU A 33 -14.57 2.84 14.19
N GLU A 34 -14.45 2.95 12.90
CA GLU A 34 -14.67 1.80 12.04
C GLU A 34 -13.58 0.75 12.15
N LEU A 35 -12.50 1.07 12.84
CA LEU A 35 -11.45 0.08 13.04
C LEU A 35 -11.57 -0.64 14.37
N TYR A 36 -12.35 -0.12 15.31
CA TYR A 36 -12.39 -0.71 16.63
C TYR A 36 -12.88 -2.15 16.57
N GLY A 37 -12.12 -3.05 17.14
CA GLY A 37 -12.51 -4.45 17.19
C GLY A 37 -12.37 -5.21 15.90
N VAL A 38 -11.93 -4.55 14.84
CA VAL A 38 -11.81 -5.23 13.57
C VAL A 38 -10.52 -6.03 13.55
N THR A 39 -10.64 -7.31 13.30
CA THR A 39 -9.46 -8.18 13.22
C THR A 39 -9.24 -8.72 11.82
N ASP A 40 -10.17 -8.47 10.91
CA ASP A 40 -10.09 -8.99 9.57
C ASP A 40 -9.14 -8.16 8.72
N GLY A 41 -8.04 -8.76 8.31
CA GLY A 41 -7.06 -8.04 7.51
C GLY A 41 -7.59 -7.55 6.19
N LYS A 42 -8.56 -8.27 5.63
CA LYS A 42 -9.11 -7.83 4.35
C LYS A 42 -9.89 -6.54 4.55
N ALA A 43 -10.62 -6.43 5.66
CA ALA A 43 -11.39 -5.22 5.92
C ALA A 43 -10.45 -4.04 6.14
N VAL A 44 -9.36 -4.26 6.88
CA VAL A 44 -8.41 -3.18 7.11
C VAL A 44 -7.76 -2.79 5.78
N GLY A 45 -7.39 -3.77 4.98
CA GLY A 45 -6.76 -3.49 3.70
C GLY A 45 -7.65 -2.67 2.79
N THR A 46 -8.93 -3.01 2.76
CA THR A 46 -9.87 -2.27 1.93
C THR A 46 -9.97 -0.82 2.39
N LEU A 47 -9.99 -0.62 3.70
CA LEU A 47 -10.07 0.74 4.22
C LEU A 47 -8.81 1.52 3.87
N VAL A 48 -7.63 0.93 4.04
CA VAL A 48 -6.40 1.62 3.75
C VAL A 48 -6.31 1.98 2.27
N GLU A 49 -6.68 1.03 1.43
CA GLU A 49 -6.65 1.27 0.00
C GLU A 49 -7.56 2.43 -0.37
N HIS A 50 -8.75 2.44 0.23
CA HIS A 50 -9.70 3.51 -0.05
C HIS A 50 -9.18 4.86 0.42
N LEU A 51 -8.65 4.91 1.62
CA LEU A 51 -8.14 6.15 2.17
C LEU A 51 -6.95 6.67 1.37
N PHE A 52 -6.09 5.76 0.94
CA PHE A 52 -4.93 6.17 0.18
C PHE A 52 -5.36 6.71 -1.19
N LYS A 53 -6.33 6.07 -1.81
CA LYS A 53 -6.81 6.57 -3.09
C LYS A 53 -7.44 7.95 -2.94
N ILE A 54 -8.16 8.17 -1.85
CA ILE A 54 -8.71 9.50 -1.61
C ILE A 54 -7.57 10.52 -1.48
N HIS A 55 -6.54 10.14 -0.76
CA HIS A 55 -5.40 11.02 -0.57
C HIS A 55 -4.79 11.39 -1.94
N LEU A 56 -4.69 10.43 -2.82
CA LEU A 56 -4.11 10.68 -4.14
C LEU A 56 -5.03 11.53 -5.00
N THR A 57 -6.32 11.31 -4.90
CA THR A 57 -7.23 12.04 -5.79
C THR A 57 -7.32 13.52 -5.48
N GLU A 58 -6.77 13.94 -4.37
CA GLU A 58 -6.75 15.35 -4.06
C GLU A 58 -5.85 16.10 -5.03
N ARG A 59 -4.87 15.44 -5.61
CA ARG A 59 -3.93 16.09 -6.51
C ARG A 59 -3.79 15.43 -7.87
N TYR A 60 -4.17 14.19 -7.99
CA TYR A 60 -3.93 13.44 -9.21
C TYR A 60 -5.20 12.85 -9.78
N ASP A 61 -5.24 12.70 -11.09
CA ASP A 61 -6.40 12.12 -11.76
C ASP A 61 -6.13 10.64 -11.93
N LEU A 62 -6.75 9.83 -11.11
CA LEU A 62 -6.51 8.40 -11.14
C LEU A 62 -7.30 7.68 -12.22
N THR A 63 -8.13 8.41 -12.94
CA THR A 63 -8.90 7.75 -14.00
C THR A 63 -8.08 7.56 -15.26
N ILE A 64 -6.93 8.23 -15.33
CA ILE A 64 -6.08 8.09 -16.49
C ILE A 64 -5.36 6.76 -16.42
N GLY A 65 -5.23 6.10 -17.51
CA GLY A 65 -4.53 4.84 -17.54
C GLY A 65 -5.47 3.72 -17.93
N ASN A 66 -4.90 2.61 -18.32
CA ASN A 66 -5.67 1.48 -18.76
C ASN A 66 -6.03 0.59 -17.59
N SER A 67 -7.29 0.51 -17.28
CA SER A 67 -7.70 -0.30 -16.15
C SER A 67 -8.10 -1.71 -16.55
N ALA A 68 -7.85 -2.09 -17.77
CA ALA A 68 -8.26 -3.41 -18.23
C ALA A 68 -7.63 -4.53 -17.43
N ASN A 69 -6.45 -4.32 -16.88
CA ASN A 69 -5.82 -5.39 -16.11
C ASN A 69 -6.17 -5.34 -14.64
N GLY A 70 -7.06 -4.48 -14.25
CA GLY A 70 -7.58 -4.50 -12.88
C GLY A 70 -6.65 -3.97 -11.81
N LEU A 71 -5.65 -3.21 -12.19
CA LEU A 71 -4.75 -2.67 -11.19
C LEU A 71 -5.37 -1.52 -10.44
N ASP A 72 -4.96 -1.34 -9.20
CA ASP A 72 -5.48 -0.25 -8.39
C ASP A 72 -5.07 1.11 -8.94
N LEU A 73 -3.86 1.21 -9.46
CA LEU A 73 -3.35 2.48 -9.96
C LEU A 73 -2.80 2.28 -11.36
N PRO A 74 -3.68 2.18 -12.34
CA PRO A 74 -3.21 1.83 -13.67
C PRO A 74 -2.29 2.85 -14.33
N SER A 75 -2.41 4.11 -13.98
CA SER A 75 -1.55 5.10 -14.62
C SER A 75 -0.09 4.91 -14.28
N VAL A 76 0.22 4.21 -13.20
CA VAL A 76 1.60 3.92 -12.83
C VAL A 76 1.84 2.42 -12.77
N ASN A 77 0.95 1.66 -13.35
CA ASN A 77 1.12 0.21 -13.44
C ASN A 77 1.39 -0.42 -12.08
N THR A 78 0.65 0.00 -11.06
CA THR A 78 0.92 -0.40 -9.69
C THR A 78 -0.31 -0.93 -9.00
N ASP A 79 -0.12 -1.94 -8.18
CA ASP A 79 -1.20 -2.45 -7.35
C ASP A 79 -0.87 -2.13 -5.89
N ILE A 80 -1.88 -1.96 -5.07
CA ILE A 80 -1.71 -1.64 -3.66
C ILE A 80 -1.88 -2.90 -2.85
N LYS A 81 -0.94 -3.16 -1.94
CA LYS A 81 -1.04 -4.29 -1.04
C LYS A 81 -0.90 -3.79 0.39
N VAL A 82 -1.73 -4.31 1.27
CA VAL A 82 -1.75 -3.89 2.65
C VAL A 82 -1.68 -5.14 3.52
N THR A 83 -0.77 -5.17 4.47
CA THR A 83 -0.63 -6.34 5.30
C THR A 83 -0.29 -5.99 6.74
N SER A 84 -0.75 -6.81 7.65
CA SER A 84 -0.48 -6.63 9.07
C SER A 84 0.88 -7.19 9.40
N ILE A 85 1.59 -6.52 10.30
CA ILE A 85 2.87 -7.02 10.72
C ILE A 85 2.71 -8.31 11.51
N LYS A 86 1.61 -8.47 12.20
CA LYS A 86 1.41 -9.67 12.99
C LYS A 86 1.12 -10.88 12.17
N GLN A 87 0.38 -10.71 11.11
CA GLN A 87 -0.02 -11.83 10.32
C GLN A 87 0.02 -11.43 8.89
N PRO A 88 1.15 -11.56 8.24
CA PRO A 88 1.23 -11.24 6.84
C PRO A 88 0.17 -12.04 6.12
N GLN A 89 -0.63 -11.39 5.32
CA GLN A 89 -1.76 -12.03 4.73
C GLN A 89 -1.39 -12.99 3.65
N SER A 90 -2.13 -14.04 3.59
CA SER A 90 -1.87 -15.02 2.56
C SER A 90 -2.19 -14.45 1.20
N SER A 91 -2.95 -13.38 1.16
CA SER A 91 -3.26 -12.80 -0.13
C SER A 91 -2.08 -12.03 -0.69
N CYS A 92 -1.06 -11.80 0.10
CA CYS A 92 0.10 -11.16 -0.43
C CYS A 92 0.80 -12.15 -1.34
N PRO A 93 1.13 -11.76 -2.55
CA PRO A 93 1.63 -12.73 -3.50
C PRO A 93 2.92 -13.38 -3.11
N TYR A 94 3.71 -12.77 -2.26
CA TYR A 94 4.98 -13.34 -1.92
C TYR A 94 4.88 -14.40 -0.85
N LYS A 95 3.71 -14.66 -0.35
CA LYS A 95 3.62 -15.55 0.77
C LYS A 95 3.88 -17.01 0.47
N ASP A 96 3.27 -17.54 -0.46
CA ASP A 96 3.35 -18.97 -0.66
C ASP A 96 3.60 -19.43 -2.05
N SER A 97 4.00 -18.57 -2.91
CA SER A 97 4.23 -19.01 -4.26
C SER A 97 5.18 -18.10 -4.98
N LYS A 98 6.29 -18.63 -5.34
CA LYS A 98 7.26 -17.84 -6.04
C LYS A 98 6.76 -17.48 -7.41
N GLN A 99 6.00 -18.37 -8.02
CA GLN A 99 5.54 -18.06 -9.32
C GLN A 99 4.63 -16.89 -9.36
N LYS A 100 3.90 -16.67 -8.30
CA LYS A 100 2.95 -15.57 -8.31
C LYS A 100 3.65 -14.24 -8.26
N ILE A 101 4.85 -14.21 -7.74
CA ILE A 101 5.55 -12.95 -7.66
C ILE A 101 6.40 -12.75 -8.88
N TYR A 102 7.01 -13.79 -9.35
CA TYR A 102 7.91 -13.69 -10.45
C TYR A 102 7.15 -13.28 -11.70
N GLY A 103 7.60 -12.22 -12.29
CA GLY A 103 6.99 -11.83 -13.54
C GLY A 103 5.58 -11.29 -13.46
N LEU A 104 5.26 -10.61 -12.37
CA LEU A 104 3.93 -10.05 -12.25
C LEU A 104 3.62 -9.07 -13.37
N GLY A 105 4.62 -8.37 -13.84
CA GLY A 105 4.38 -7.43 -14.91
C GLY A 105 3.87 -6.08 -14.43
N TYR A 106 3.75 -5.89 -13.14
CA TYR A 106 3.32 -4.61 -12.61
C TYR A 106 4.01 -4.34 -11.28
N ASN A 107 3.98 -3.11 -10.86
CA ASN A 107 4.64 -2.71 -9.63
C ASN A 107 3.74 -2.93 -8.43
N LEU A 108 4.31 -2.94 -7.26
CA LEU A 108 3.54 -3.05 -6.02
C LEU A 108 3.93 -1.91 -5.11
N ILE A 109 2.94 -1.39 -4.37
CA ILE A 109 3.25 -0.53 -3.26
C ILE A 109 2.65 -1.22 -2.04
N VAL A 110 3.48 -1.53 -1.07
CA VAL A 110 3.10 -2.38 0.05
C VAL A 110 3.12 -1.60 1.35
N PHE A 111 1.99 -1.56 2.03
CA PHE A 111 1.88 -0.91 3.33
C PHE A 111 1.84 -1.99 4.40
N VAL A 112 2.67 -1.82 5.42
CA VAL A 112 2.70 -2.75 6.54
C VAL A 112 2.27 -2.00 7.78
N TYR A 113 1.28 -2.50 8.48
CA TYR A 113 0.73 -1.80 9.63
C TYR A 113 0.67 -2.66 10.87
N LYS A 114 0.53 -1.98 11.99
CA LYS A 114 0.24 -2.63 13.26
C LYS A 114 -1.04 -1.98 13.72
N LYS A 115 -2.06 -2.78 14.03
CA LYS A 115 -3.33 -2.22 14.46
C LYS A 115 -3.42 -2.20 15.97
N VAL A 116 -3.92 -1.12 16.53
CA VAL A 116 -4.06 -0.98 17.96
C VAL A 116 -5.45 -0.43 18.27
N ASP A 117 -6.16 -1.05 19.18
CA ASP A 117 -7.46 -0.55 19.61
C ASP A 117 -7.30 0.21 20.91
N ASP A 118 -7.98 1.33 21.01
CA ASP A 118 -8.00 2.12 22.23
C ASP A 118 -9.32 1.87 22.90
N GLU A 119 -9.31 1.13 24.00
CA GLU A 119 -10.52 0.75 24.67
C GLU A 119 -11.27 1.92 25.28
N ARG A 120 -10.54 2.94 25.68
CA ARG A 120 -11.21 4.04 26.33
C ARG A 120 -12.14 4.79 25.42
N VAL A 121 -11.74 5.00 24.19
CA VAL A 121 -12.58 5.75 23.27
C VAL A 121 -13.25 4.84 22.26
N ARG A 122 -12.97 3.55 22.34
CA ARG A 122 -13.55 2.56 21.43
C ARG A 122 -13.30 2.93 19.98
N LYS A 123 -12.05 3.17 19.68
CA LYS A 123 -11.61 3.46 18.32
C LYS A 123 -10.32 2.71 18.09
N GLY A 124 -10.03 2.42 16.85
CA GLY A 124 -8.79 1.76 16.49
C GLY A 124 -7.91 2.67 15.67
N ARG A 125 -6.63 2.37 15.66
CA ARG A 125 -5.72 3.14 14.83
C ARG A 125 -4.75 2.20 14.16
N LEU A 126 -4.16 2.68 13.10
CA LEU A 126 -3.15 1.92 12.39
C LEU A 126 -1.82 2.65 12.54
N ASP A 127 -0.80 1.92 12.92
CA ASP A 127 0.55 2.46 12.97
C ASP A 127 1.26 1.85 11.79
N PHE A 128 1.61 2.65 10.80
CA PHE A 128 2.27 2.13 9.62
C PHE A 128 3.76 1.99 9.90
N LEU A 129 4.25 0.79 9.69
CA LEU A 129 5.63 0.50 9.95
C LEU A 129 6.50 0.69 8.73
N SER A 130 5.91 0.53 7.57
CA SER A 130 6.64 0.78 6.34
C SER A 130 5.69 0.91 5.17
N CYS A 131 6.15 1.57 4.13
CA CYS A 131 5.49 1.50 2.84
C CYS A 131 6.62 1.38 1.83
N THR A 132 6.53 0.39 0.99
CA THR A 132 7.63 0.06 0.09
C THR A 132 7.12 -0.08 -1.33
N PHE A 133 7.81 0.56 -2.25
CA PHE A 133 7.47 0.45 -3.66
C PHE A 133 8.41 -0.58 -4.29
N ILE A 134 7.83 -1.53 -5.00
CA ILE A 134 8.60 -2.58 -5.64
C ILE A 134 8.32 -2.53 -7.13
N GLU A 135 9.33 -2.24 -7.92
CA GLU A 135 9.17 -2.15 -9.35
C GLU A 135 8.92 -3.51 -9.95
N SER A 136 8.22 -3.53 -11.05
CA SER A 136 7.90 -4.79 -11.72
C SER A 136 9.18 -5.54 -12.11
N SER A 137 10.22 -4.82 -12.46
CA SER A 137 11.46 -5.48 -12.82
C SER A 137 12.08 -6.14 -11.61
N ARG A 138 11.80 -5.61 -10.43
CA ARG A 138 12.36 -6.18 -9.23
C ARG A 138 11.49 -7.31 -8.70
N THR A 139 10.25 -7.36 -9.11
CA THR A 139 9.42 -8.46 -8.67
C THR A 139 9.95 -9.76 -9.24
N ALA A 140 10.71 -9.69 -10.31
CA ALA A 140 11.28 -10.89 -10.86
C ALA A 140 12.32 -11.47 -9.90
N ASP A 141 12.95 -10.62 -9.10
CA ASP A 141 13.95 -11.08 -8.19
C ASP A 141 13.40 -11.24 -6.79
N TYR A 142 12.11 -11.02 -6.66
CA TYR A 142 11.51 -11.01 -5.38
C TYR A 142 11.57 -12.34 -4.68
N GLN A 143 11.69 -13.38 -5.44
CA GLN A 143 11.73 -14.69 -4.84
C GLN A 143 12.83 -14.81 -3.82
N THR A 144 13.94 -14.18 -4.08
CA THR A 144 15.04 -14.29 -3.15
C THR A 144 14.78 -13.52 -1.88
N THR A 145 13.88 -12.55 -1.92
CA THR A 145 13.59 -11.77 -0.74
C THR A 145 12.27 -12.15 -0.14
N THR A 146 11.59 -13.13 -0.69
CA THR A 146 10.29 -13.51 -0.21
C THR A 146 10.28 -13.84 1.25
N GLY A 147 11.28 -14.55 1.69
CA GLY A 147 11.33 -14.91 3.08
C GLY A 147 11.40 -13.68 3.97
N LEU A 148 12.14 -12.67 3.55
CA LEU A 148 12.27 -11.48 4.35
C LEU A 148 10.93 -10.82 4.48
N LEU A 149 10.20 -10.76 3.41
CA LEU A 149 8.91 -10.13 3.45
C LEU A 149 7.94 -10.92 4.29
N ASN A 150 8.00 -12.22 4.17
CA ASN A 150 7.08 -13.06 4.90
C ASN A 150 7.26 -12.95 6.39
N ILE A 151 8.42 -12.64 6.84
CA ILE A 151 8.58 -12.53 8.25
C ILE A 151 8.52 -11.10 8.68
N GLY A 152 8.00 -10.28 7.83
CA GLY A 152 7.75 -8.92 8.28
C GLY A 152 8.91 -8.01 8.25
N MET A 153 9.95 -8.44 7.62
CA MET A 153 11.02 -7.60 7.63
C MET A 153 11.09 -6.79 6.46
N VAL A 154 10.02 -6.39 5.99
CA VAL A 154 9.96 -5.54 4.85
C VAL A 154 10.87 -4.38 5.02
N GLN A 155 10.96 -3.93 6.21
CA GLN A 155 11.75 -2.82 6.42
C GLN A 155 13.18 -3.08 6.10
N ASN A 156 13.58 -4.23 6.19
CA ASN A 156 14.94 -4.46 5.92
C ASN A 156 15.21 -4.48 4.51
N VAL A 157 14.21 -4.69 3.79
CA VAL A 157 14.41 -4.85 2.43
C VAL A 157 14.69 -3.60 1.84
N GLN A 158 14.21 -2.69 2.42
CA GLN A 158 14.27 -1.53 1.88
C GLN A 158 15.47 -1.25 1.37
N PRO A 159 16.24 -1.52 1.92
CA PRO A 159 17.39 -1.14 1.37
C PRO A 159 17.53 -1.78 0.10
N UNK A 160 17.20 -2.58 -0.04
CA UNK A 160 17.23 -2.69 -0.51
C UNK A 160 17.08 -2.90 -0.82
N UNK A 161 16.31 -3.30 -1.05
CA UNK A 161 16.16 -3.42 -1.30
C UNK A 161 16.01 -3.38 -1.44
N UNK A 162 15.36 -2.78 -1.67
CA UNK A 162 15.21 -2.75 -1.80
C UNK A 162 15.21 -2.68 -1.91
N UNK A 163 15.34 -2.34 -2.27
CA UNK A 163 15.32 -2.34 -2.36
C UNK A 163 15.36 -2.34 -2.36
#